data_a82c1ed4a28d7becfbd40547bb24be81
#
_entry.id   a82c1ed4a28d7becfbd40547bb24be81
#
_cell.length_a   1.000
_cell.length_b   1.000
_cell.length_c   1.000
_cell.angle_alpha   90.00
_cell.angle_beta   90.00
_cell.angle_gamma   90.00
#
_symmetry.space_group_name_H-M   'P 1'
#
loop_
_entity.id
_entity.type
_entity.pdbx_description
1 polymer ?
#
loop_
_entity_poly.entity_id
_entity_poly.type
_entity_poly.pdbx_seq_one_letter_code
_entity_poly.pdbx_strand_id
1 'polypeptide(L)'
;MEEASLYKESLIYVIMFVSIMLSALCSTLEATLLSTPLSYVTGLEEQGVKGAKRLKKLKQHPDRPISAILCLNTIANTVGASIVGSLVYEVYGEPIVGIFSTIFTLGILILSEIIPKTIGTSYWRSLAIPASVIINGMIVVAFPLVWLLEKLTSLISSKSNQISVSREDISAMVSVATEEEVIEKEEKKMIQNLLKLDEVTAHEIMTPSAVVEMAESHMTIRDFYDSEELTHSRIPVYDEENDEYVIGYVLRQEILEKMAEDKFSTTLNEITRPIMTFAEEDTVSDIWEKMLGKKEHISVILDEYGSVRGIVTMEDVIETMLGHEIVDETDEVVDMQEYAKEQWEKAQKELIKTE
;
A
#
# COMPACT_ATOMS: atom_id res chain seq x y z
N MET A 1 60.15 6.54 -38.22
CA MET A 1 59.05 5.59 -38.40
C MET A 1 58.74 4.81 -37.10
N GLU A 2 59.75 4.36 -36.38
CA GLU A 2 59.58 3.65 -35.10
C GLU A 2 58.90 4.46 -33.99
N GLU A 3 59.27 5.73 -33.79
CA GLU A 3 58.64 6.60 -32.79
C GLU A 3 57.16 6.86 -33.10
N ALA A 4 56.77 6.97 -34.38
CA ALA A 4 55.36 7.18 -34.79
C ALA A 4 54.53 5.90 -34.57
N SER A 5 55.14 4.70 -34.71
CA SER A 5 54.51 3.43 -34.41
C SER A 5 54.28 3.25 -32.91
N LEU A 6 55.28 3.53 -32.08
CA LEU A 6 55.21 3.46 -30.63
C LEU A 6 54.15 4.43 -30.02
N TYR A 7 54.05 5.62 -30.60
CA TYR A 7 52.99 6.59 -30.24
C TYR A 7 51.58 6.05 -30.56
N LYS A 8 51.36 5.46 -31.73
CA LYS A 8 50.07 4.87 -32.11
C LYS A 8 49.70 3.66 -31.25
N GLU A 9 50.66 2.83 -30.88
CA GLU A 9 50.45 1.71 -29.96
C GLU A 9 50.01 2.20 -28.56
N SER A 10 50.68 3.22 -28.00
CA SER A 10 50.27 3.79 -26.74
C SER A 10 48.87 4.41 -26.78
N LEU A 11 48.52 5.05 -27.93
CA LEU A 11 47.20 5.62 -28.15
C LEU A 11 46.07 4.57 -28.20
N ILE A 12 46.34 3.40 -28.79
CA ILE A 12 45.42 2.25 -28.76
C ILE A 12 45.04 1.88 -27.33
N TYR A 13 46.05 1.66 -26.47
CA TYR A 13 45.81 1.27 -25.05
C TYR A 13 45.09 2.36 -24.26
N VAL A 14 45.42 3.63 -24.47
CA VAL A 14 44.74 4.76 -23.80
C VAL A 14 43.26 4.86 -24.20
N ILE A 15 42.97 4.78 -25.49
CA ILE A 15 41.56 4.84 -25.97
C ILE A 15 40.78 3.65 -25.51
N MET A 16 41.36 2.45 -25.57
CA MET A 16 40.73 1.22 -25.02
C MET A 16 40.39 1.41 -23.53
N PHE A 17 41.36 1.85 -22.72
CA PHE A 17 41.14 2.06 -21.30
C PHE A 17 40.05 3.09 -21.01
N VAL A 18 40.10 4.26 -21.71
CA VAL A 18 39.07 5.29 -21.53
C VAL A 18 37.69 4.81 -21.97
N SER A 19 37.58 4.11 -23.09
CA SER A 19 36.30 3.54 -23.54
C SER A 19 35.74 2.54 -22.55
N ILE A 20 36.53 1.59 -22.07
CA ILE A 20 36.11 0.58 -21.10
C ILE A 20 35.70 1.25 -19.77
N MET A 21 36.47 2.22 -19.27
CA MET A 21 36.17 2.93 -18.02
C MET A 21 34.88 3.75 -18.11
N LEU A 22 34.69 4.46 -19.22
CA LEU A 22 33.49 5.26 -19.45
C LEU A 22 32.25 4.37 -19.58
N SER A 23 32.35 3.28 -20.33
CA SER A 23 31.28 2.29 -20.47
C SER A 23 30.97 1.59 -19.14
N ALA A 24 32.01 1.20 -18.39
CA ALA A 24 31.84 0.59 -17.05
C ALA A 24 31.13 1.53 -16.07
N LEU A 25 31.48 2.81 -16.09
CA LEU A 25 30.79 3.84 -15.30
C LEU A 25 29.30 3.92 -15.69
N CYS A 26 28.98 4.01 -16.98
CA CYS A 26 27.62 4.01 -17.48
C CYS A 26 26.82 2.79 -17.01
N SER A 27 27.39 1.59 -17.17
CA SER A 27 26.77 0.32 -16.76
C SER A 27 26.53 0.23 -15.25
N THR A 28 27.49 0.70 -14.44
CA THR A 28 27.31 0.76 -12.98
C THR A 28 26.20 1.70 -12.58
N LEU A 29 26.14 2.89 -13.18
CA LEU A 29 25.12 3.91 -12.90
C LEU A 29 23.72 3.46 -13.30
N GLU A 30 23.59 2.82 -14.47
CA GLU A 30 22.35 2.23 -14.94
C GLU A 30 21.82 1.18 -13.95
N ALA A 31 22.66 0.21 -13.62
CA ALA A 31 22.31 -0.85 -12.70
C ALA A 31 21.96 -0.31 -11.31
N THR A 32 22.73 0.64 -10.80
CA THR A 32 22.45 1.31 -9.51
C THR A 32 21.10 2.03 -9.54
N LEU A 33 20.82 2.80 -10.60
CA LEU A 33 19.56 3.54 -10.72
C LEU A 33 18.37 2.58 -10.77
N LEU A 34 18.45 1.51 -11.56
CA LEU A 34 17.37 0.56 -11.72
C LEU A 34 17.12 -0.24 -10.43
N SER A 35 18.18 -0.69 -9.76
CA SER A 35 18.09 -1.50 -8.54
C SER A 35 17.67 -0.72 -7.30
N THR A 36 17.71 0.61 -7.32
CA THR A 36 17.30 1.44 -6.18
C THR A 36 15.77 1.52 -6.10
N PRO A 37 15.09 1.00 -5.04
CA PRO A 37 13.64 1.13 -4.89
C PRO A 37 13.22 2.57 -4.59
N LEU A 38 12.04 2.98 -5.07
CA LEU A 38 11.50 4.32 -4.79
C LEU A 38 11.18 4.51 -3.31
N SER A 39 10.72 3.46 -2.62
CA SER A 39 10.49 3.44 -1.18
C SER A 39 11.73 3.81 -0.37
N TYR A 40 12.88 3.22 -0.71
CA TYR A 40 14.15 3.56 -0.08
C TYR A 40 14.52 5.05 -0.27
N VAL A 41 14.33 5.57 -1.48
CA VAL A 41 14.66 6.98 -1.79
C VAL A 41 13.73 7.93 -1.03
N THR A 42 12.45 7.57 -0.88
CA THR A 42 11.49 8.34 -0.08
C THR A 42 11.88 8.35 1.39
N GLY A 43 12.27 7.20 1.95
CA GLY A 43 12.77 7.13 3.32
C GLY A 43 14.03 7.97 3.56
N LEU A 44 14.94 8.04 2.58
CA LEU A 44 16.12 8.94 2.66
C LEU A 44 15.72 10.42 2.61
N GLU A 45 14.68 10.78 1.85
CA GLU A 45 14.17 12.15 1.79
C GLU A 45 13.56 12.57 3.12
N GLU A 46 12.76 11.71 3.74
CA GLU A 46 12.16 11.94 5.08
C GLU A 46 13.22 12.10 6.17
N GLN A 47 14.31 11.34 6.06
CA GLN A 47 15.48 11.48 6.95
C GLN A 47 16.34 12.74 6.65
N GLY A 48 15.99 13.53 5.65
CA GLY A 48 16.71 14.77 5.30
C GLY A 48 18.08 14.57 4.64
N VAL A 49 18.34 13.39 4.07
CA VAL A 49 19.64 13.08 3.46
C VAL A 49 19.90 13.95 2.23
N LYS A 50 21.05 14.66 2.23
CA LYS A 50 21.44 15.50 1.12
C LYS A 50 21.57 14.69 -0.18
N GLY A 51 20.85 15.09 -1.23
CA GLY A 51 20.84 14.42 -2.54
C GLY A 51 19.68 13.44 -2.75
N ALA A 52 18.94 13.03 -1.71
CA ALA A 52 17.78 12.16 -1.82
C ALA A 52 16.70 12.75 -2.74
N LYS A 53 16.42 14.05 -2.62
CA LYS A 53 15.45 14.77 -3.47
C LYS A 53 15.84 14.74 -4.97
N ARG A 54 17.15 14.80 -5.28
CA ARG A 54 17.66 14.66 -6.66
C ARG A 54 17.44 13.23 -7.16
N LEU A 55 17.81 12.24 -6.37
CA LEU A 55 17.63 10.84 -6.71
C LEU A 55 16.15 10.49 -6.91
N LYS A 56 15.27 10.99 -6.05
CA LYS A 56 13.81 10.83 -6.19
C LYS A 56 13.31 11.33 -7.52
N LYS A 57 13.73 12.53 -7.93
CA LYS A 57 13.37 13.12 -9.24
C LYS A 57 13.83 12.26 -10.41
N LEU A 58 15.04 11.67 -10.34
CA LEU A 58 15.55 10.75 -11.37
C LEU A 58 14.76 9.44 -11.41
N LYS A 59 14.30 8.93 -10.25
CA LYS A 59 13.48 7.71 -10.18
C LYS A 59 12.04 7.92 -10.64
N GLN A 60 11.47 9.10 -10.39
CA GLN A 60 10.11 9.43 -10.83
C GLN A 60 10.00 9.62 -12.36
N HIS A 61 11.10 10.03 -13.01
CA HIS A 61 11.18 10.21 -14.46
C HIS A 61 12.38 9.45 -15.03
N PRO A 62 12.34 8.11 -15.06
CA PRO A 62 13.50 7.27 -15.37
C PRO A 62 13.93 7.34 -16.83
N ASP A 63 13.05 7.71 -17.75
CA ASP A 63 13.32 7.75 -19.18
C ASP A 63 14.51 8.66 -19.53
N ARG A 64 14.55 9.82 -18.90
CA ARG A 64 15.60 10.83 -19.12
C ARG A 64 16.99 10.38 -18.68
N PRO A 65 17.21 9.93 -17.43
CA PRO A 65 18.50 9.42 -17.00
C PRO A 65 18.93 8.17 -17.75
N ILE A 66 18.02 7.22 -18.01
CA ILE A 66 18.32 5.99 -18.76
C ILE A 66 18.77 6.35 -20.20
N SER A 67 18.06 7.24 -20.87
CA SER A 67 18.44 7.69 -22.21
C SER A 67 19.82 8.36 -22.24
N ALA A 68 20.14 9.19 -21.23
CA ALA A 68 21.44 9.83 -21.13
C ALA A 68 22.58 8.81 -20.94
N ILE A 69 22.39 7.85 -20.04
CA ILE A 69 23.38 6.79 -19.78
C ILE A 69 23.56 5.93 -21.02
N LEU A 70 22.45 5.50 -21.66
CA LEU A 70 22.48 4.65 -22.85
C LEU A 70 23.20 5.34 -24.02
N CYS A 71 22.91 6.63 -24.27
CA CYS A 71 23.58 7.42 -25.31
C CYS A 71 25.10 7.46 -25.08
N LEU A 72 25.54 7.83 -23.89
CA LEU A 72 26.96 7.95 -23.58
C LEU A 72 27.67 6.59 -23.62
N ASN A 73 27.01 5.54 -23.14
CA ASN A 73 27.52 4.18 -23.21
C ASN A 73 27.73 3.71 -24.66
N THR A 74 26.71 3.92 -25.50
CA THR A 74 26.76 3.56 -26.92
C THR A 74 27.84 4.34 -27.66
N ILE A 75 27.95 5.63 -27.40
CA ILE A 75 29.02 6.47 -27.98
C ILE A 75 30.41 5.98 -27.56
N ALA A 76 30.60 5.73 -26.26
CA ALA A 76 31.87 5.23 -25.72
C ALA A 76 32.30 3.92 -26.40
N ASN A 77 31.36 2.97 -26.51
CA ASN A 77 31.63 1.65 -27.08
C ASN A 77 31.83 1.74 -28.62
N THR A 78 30.93 2.43 -29.32
CA THR A 78 30.99 2.45 -30.81
C THR A 78 32.15 3.28 -31.32
N VAL A 79 32.31 4.50 -30.81
CA VAL A 79 33.39 5.42 -31.24
C VAL A 79 34.73 4.85 -30.77
N GLY A 80 34.82 4.37 -29.54
CA GLY A 80 36.02 3.73 -29.01
C GLY A 80 36.46 2.53 -29.84
N ALA A 81 35.55 1.60 -30.12
CA ALA A 81 35.85 0.43 -30.95
C ALA A 81 36.25 0.80 -32.40
N SER A 82 35.61 1.80 -32.97
CA SER A 82 35.91 2.27 -34.34
C SER A 82 37.32 2.90 -34.42
N ILE A 83 37.69 3.77 -33.47
CA ILE A 83 39.03 4.39 -33.45
C ILE A 83 40.10 3.35 -33.15
N VAL A 84 39.88 2.47 -32.18
CA VAL A 84 40.81 1.40 -31.85
C VAL A 84 41.01 0.48 -33.05
N GLY A 85 39.91 0.04 -33.70
CA GLY A 85 39.99 -0.80 -34.90
C GLY A 85 40.79 -0.17 -36.04
N SER A 86 40.61 1.13 -36.30
CA SER A 86 41.37 1.87 -37.29
C SER A 86 42.86 1.96 -36.96
N LEU A 87 43.21 2.26 -35.71
CA LEU A 87 44.60 2.32 -35.24
C LEU A 87 45.28 0.95 -35.30
N VAL A 88 44.58 -0.12 -34.93
CA VAL A 88 45.10 -1.50 -35.03
C VAL A 88 45.37 -1.90 -36.47
N TYR A 89 44.48 -1.50 -37.39
CA TYR A 89 44.68 -1.71 -38.83
C TYR A 89 45.95 -1.02 -39.33
N GLU A 90 46.16 0.25 -38.93
CA GLU A 90 47.32 1.00 -39.32
C GLU A 90 48.64 0.48 -38.78
N VAL A 91 48.64 -0.10 -37.57
CA VAL A 91 49.86 -0.57 -36.87
C VAL A 91 50.16 -2.02 -37.23
N TYR A 92 49.17 -2.91 -37.24
CA TYR A 92 49.35 -4.35 -37.33
C TYR A 92 48.84 -4.99 -38.64
N GLY A 93 48.07 -4.20 -39.46
CA GLY A 93 47.52 -4.69 -40.72
C GLY A 93 46.21 -5.52 -40.55
N GLU A 94 45.60 -5.84 -41.67
CA GLU A 94 44.28 -6.47 -41.78
C GLU A 94 44.13 -7.81 -41.04
N PRO A 95 45.10 -8.75 -41.04
CA PRO A 95 44.91 -10.05 -40.43
C PRO A 95 44.68 -10.02 -38.92
N ILE A 96 45.17 -8.98 -38.21
CA ILE A 96 45.13 -8.87 -36.74
C ILE A 96 43.85 -8.17 -36.26
N VAL A 97 43.24 -7.34 -37.11
CA VAL A 97 42.05 -6.55 -36.79
C VAL A 97 40.89 -7.42 -36.27
N GLY A 98 40.63 -8.55 -36.95
CA GLY A 98 39.53 -9.47 -36.56
C GLY A 98 39.73 -10.09 -35.18
N ILE A 99 40.92 -10.59 -34.92
CA ILE A 99 41.26 -11.22 -33.61
C ILE A 99 41.21 -10.15 -32.48
N PHE A 100 41.82 -8.99 -32.76
CA PHE A 100 41.85 -7.90 -31.82
C PHE A 100 40.43 -7.37 -31.49
N SER A 101 39.59 -7.15 -32.49
CA SER A 101 38.21 -6.74 -32.31
C SER A 101 37.40 -7.74 -31.50
N THR A 102 37.61 -9.04 -31.70
CA THR A 102 36.94 -10.09 -30.93
C THR A 102 37.37 -10.05 -29.46
N ILE A 103 38.66 -9.93 -29.17
CA ILE A 103 39.19 -9.84 -27.80
C ILE A 103 38.72 -8.55 -27.13
N PHE A 104 38.71 -7.42 -27.86
CA PHE A 104 38.25 -6.13 -27.34
C PHE A 104 36.76 -6.16 -27.04
N THR A 105 35.92 -6.75 -27.91
CA THR A 105 34.49 -6.94 -27.68
C THR A 105 34.21 -7.78 -26.42
N LEU A 106 34.95 -8.89 -26.24
CA LEU A 106 34.86 -9.69 -25.01
C LEU A 106 35.30 -8.91 -23.78
N GLY A 107 36.36 -8.10 -23.93
CA GLY A 107 36.82 -7.19 -22.88
C GLY A 107 35.75 -6.16 -22.46
N ILE A 108 35.10 -5.53 -23.44
CA ILE A 108 33.97 -4.61 -23.19
C ILE A 108 32.87 -5.36 -22.46
N LEU A 109 32.42 -6.51 -22.97
CA LEU A 109 31.32 -7.28 -22.39
C LEU A 109 31.59 -7.64 -20.90
N ILE A 110 32.80 -8.12 -20.60
CA ILE A 110 33.13 -8.57 -19.25
C ILE A 110 33.43 -7.41 -18.33
N LEU A 111 34.37 -6.51 -18.73
CA LEU A 111 34.93 -5.47 -17.88
C LEU A 111 34.07 -4.20 -17.81
N SER A 112 33.25 -3.94 -18.85
CA SER A 112 32.44 -2.72 -18.87
C SER A 112 30.93 -2.97 -18.75
N GLU A 113 30.43 -4.20 -18.94
CA GLU A 113 29.01 -4.50 -18.77
C GLU A 113 28.74 -5.44 -17.60
N ILE A 114 29.24 -6.69 -17.65
CA ILE A 114 28.85 -7.72 -16.68
C ILE A 114 29.32 -7.34 -15.26
N ILE A 115 30.62 -7.12 -15.09
CA ILE A 115 31.19 -6.81 -13.77
C ILE A 115 30.64 -5.49 -13.20
N PRO A 116 30.59 -4.38 -13.97
CA PRO A 116 30.07 -3.11 -13.45
C PRO A 116 28.57 -3.15 -13.14
N LYS A 117 27.75 -3.84 -13.96
CA LYS A 117 26.32 -4.04 -13.65
C LYS A 117 26.14 -4.85 -12.36
N THR A 118 26.93 -5.90 -12.17
CA THR A 118 26.90 -6.69 -10.92
C THR A 118 27.29 -5.83 -9.71
N ILE A 119 28.31 -4.99 -9.84
CA ILE A 119 28.67 -4.04 -8.77
C ILE A 119 27.54 -3.06 -8.49
N GLY A 120 26.94 -2.47 -9.54
CA GLY A 120 25.84 -1.54 -9.43
C GLY A 120 24.61 -2.12 -8.75
N THR A 121 24.26 -3.39 -9.07
CA THR A 121 23.14 -4.10 -8.43
C THR A 121 23.45 -4.53 -7.00
N SER A 122 24.67 -4.98 -6.71
CA SER A 122 25.04 -5.48 -5.38
C SER A 122 25.24 -4.34 -4.36
N TYR A 123 25.82 -3.24 -4.80
CA TYR A 123 26.17 -2.10 -3.92
C TYR A 123 25.29 -0.87 -4.13
N TRP A 124 24.09 -1.03 -4.68
CA TRP A 124 23.20 0.08 -5.04
C TRP A 124 22.92 1.04 -3.87
N ARG A 125 22.80 0.55 -2.62
CA ARG A 125 22.54 1.39 -1.45
C ARG A 125 23.63 2.44 -1.23
N SER A 126 24.89 2.05 -1.34
CA SER A 126 26.05 2.94 -1.16
C SER A 126 26.25 3.85 -2.38
N LEU A 127 25.92 3.37 -3.57
CA LEU A 127 26.16 4.07 -4.83
C LEU A 127 25.01 5.02 -5.23
N ALA A 128 23.80 4.86 -4.70
CA ALA A 128 22.60 5.58 -5.12
C ALA A 128 22.74 7.11 -5.06
N ILE A 129 23.25 7.66 -3.96
CA ILE A 129 23.43 9.13 -3.82
C ILE A 129 24.55 9.66 -4.72
N PRO A 130 25.80 9.09 -4.74
CA PRO A 130 26.83 9.48 -5.67
C PRO A 130 26.40 9.37 -7.14
N ALA A 131 25.74 8.24 -7.50
CA ALA A 131 25.22 8.03 -8.84
C ALA A 131 24.28 9.15 -9.29
N SER A 132 23.42 9.65 -8.41
CA SER A 132 22.48 10.73 -8.74
C SER A 132 23.18 12.02 -9.19
N VAL A 133 24.38 12.29 -8.66
CA VAL A 133 25.19 13.47 -9.04
C VAL A 133 25.76 13.29 -10.45
N ILE A 134 26.37 12.12 -10.68
CA ILE A 134 27.04 11.81 -11.95
C ILE A 134 25.99 11.73 -13.07
N ILE A 135 24.89 11.02 -12.85
CA ILE A 135 23.79 10.89 -13.82
C ILE A 135 23.23 12.26 -14.20
N ASN A 136 23.06 13.17 -13.24
CA ASN A 136 22.58 14.52 -13.54
C ASN A 136 23.58 15.29 -14.43
N GLY A 137 24.87 15.10 -14.20
CA GLY A 137 25.93 15.63 -15.09
C GLY A 137 25.84 15.03 -16.50
N MET A 138 25.62 13.72 -16.60
CA MET A 138 25.47 13.01 -17.88
C MET A 138 24.25 13.51 -18.68
N ILE A 139 23.13 13.79 -18.00
CA ILE A 139 21.94 14.37 -18.63
C ILE A 139 22.26 15.73 -19.26
N VAL A 140 23.06 16.56 -18.59
CA VAL A 140 23.45 17.88 -19.11
C VAL A 140 24.36 17.74 -20.35
N VAL A 141 25.33 16.82 -20.29
CA VAL A 141 26.26 16.57 -21.40
C VAL A 141 25.53 15.96 -22.61
N ALA A 142 24.66 15.00 -22.37
CA ALA A 142 23.90 14.32 -23.41
C ALA A 142 22.60 15.05 -23.82
N PHE A 143 22.34 16.24 -23.30
CA PHE A 143 21.06 16.96 -23.46
C PHE A 143 20.52 16.99 -24.91
N PRO A 144 21.29 17.32 -25.95
CA PRO A 144 20.74 17.36 -27.30
C PRO A 144 20.25 16.00 -27.80
N LEU A 145 20.96 14.93 -27.47
CA LEU A 145 20.53 13.56 -27.82
C LEU A 145 19.33 13.11 -27.00
N VAL A 146 19.37 13.37 -25.71
CA VAL A 146 18.26 13.03 -24.81
C VAL A 146 16.97 13.72 -25.24
N TRP A 147 17.04 14.99 -25.56
CA TRP A 147 15.89 15.75 -26.11
C TRP A 147 15.32 15.13 -27.40
N LEU A 148 16.21 14.71 -28.31
CA LEU A 148 15.80 14.06 -29.56
C LEU A 148 15.10 12.71 -29.26
N LEU A 149 15.66 11.91 -28.36
CA LEU A 149 15.07 10.60 -27.95
C LEU A 149 13.74 10.78 -27.23
N GLU A 150 13.62 11.75 -26.33
CA GLU A 150 12.36 12.06 -25.65
C GLU A 150 11.26 12.42 -26.68
N LYS A 151 11.61 13.16 -27.71
CA LYS A 151 10.67 13.51 -28.77
C LYS A 151 10.25 12.31 -29.61
N LEU A 152 11.16 11.37 -29.88
CA LEU A 152 10.86 10.13 -30.59
C LEU A 152 10.02 9.19 -29.74
N THR A 153 10.38 9.01 -28.46
CA THR A 153 9.63 8.15 -27.54
C THR A 153 8.22 8.69 -27.25
N SER A 154 8.05 10.02 -27.21
CA SER A 154 6.73 10.62 -27.01
C SER A 154 5.76 10.41 -28.17
N LEU A 155 6.26 10.03 -29.36
CA LEU A 155 5.43 9.63 -30.49
C LEU A 155 4.89 8.19 -30.36
N ILE A 156 5.58 7.35 -29.57
CA ILE A 156 5.28 5.92 -29.41
C ILE A 156 4.57 5.68 -28.08
N SER A 157 4.94 6.39 -27.03
CA SER A 157 4.37 6.25 -25.68
C SER A 157 3.08 7.06 -25.58
N SER A 158 1.94 6.40 -25.54
CA SER A 158 0.71 7.00 -25.06
C SER A 158 0.90 7.42 -23.59
N LYS A 159 0.29 8.52 -23.19
CA LYS A 159 0.37 9.19 -21.86
C LYS A 159 -0.08 8.36 -20.63
N SER A 160 0.11 7.06 -20.64
CA SER A 160 -0.31 6.16 -19.58
C SER A 160 0.91 5.51 -18.97
N ASN A 161 1.41 6.10 -17.90
CA ASN A 161 1.92 5.33 -16.74
C ASN A 161 2.59 6.28 -15.74
N GLN A 162 1.78 7.01 -15.00
CA GLN A 162 2.18 7.28 -13.63
C GLN A 162 2.08 5.90 -12.94
N ILE A 163 3.18 5.42 -12.41
CA ILE A 163 3.19 4.24 -11.54
C ILE A 163 2.42 4.66 -10.29
N SER A 164 1.12 4.43 -10.30
CA SER A 164 0.30 4.54 -9.12
C SER A 164 0.40 3.20 -8.40
N VAL A 165 0.90 3.23 -7.18
CA VAL A 165 0.89 2.05 -6.31
C VAL A 165 -0.58 1.74 -6.00
N SER A 166 -1.02 0.54 -6.34
CA SER A 166 -2.38 0.08 -6.05
C SER A 166 -2.46 -0.57 -4.66
N ARG A 167 -3.68 -0.80 -4.17
CA ARG A 167 -3.89 -1.52 -2.90
C ARG A 167 -3.40 -2.96 -3.00
N GLU A 168 -3.53 -3.59 -4.17
CA GLU A 168 -3.04 -4.93 -4.46
C GLU A 168 -1.52 -4.99 -4.39
N ASP A 169 -0.81 -3.95 -4.89
CA ASP A 169 0.65 -3.85 -4.78
C ASP A 169 1.10 -3.79 -3.32
N ILE A 170 0.37 -3.03 -2.48
CA ILE A 170 0.64 -2.95 -1.04
C ILE A 170 0.39 -4.32 -0.39
N SER A 171 -0.73 -4.98 -0.68
CA SER A 171 -1.05 -6.31 -0.16
C SER A 171 -0.02 -7.37 -0.56
N ALA A 172 0.45 -7.33 -1.81
CA ALA A 172 1.52 -8.20 -2.30
C ALA A 172 2.85 -7.92 -1.55
N MET A 173 3.19 -6.65 -1.34
CA MET A 173 4.40 -6.26 -0.60
C MET A 173 4.37 -6.73 0.85
N VAL A 174 3.22 -6.63 1.52
CA VAL A 174 2.99 -7.15 2.88
C VAL A 174 3.16 -8.68 2.91
N SER A 175 2.69 -9.39 1.87
CA SER A 175 2.85 -10.83 1.77
C SER A 175 4.32 -11.25 1.66
N VAL A 176 5.10 -10.55 0.83
CA VAL A 176 6.56 -10.77 0.71
C VAL A 176 7.27 -10.49 2.04
N ALA A 177 6.91 -9.39 2.73
CA ALA A 177 7.50 -9.06 4.03
C ALA A 177 7.21 -10.12 5.10
N THR A 178 6.05 -10.80 5.00
CA THR A 178 5.71 -11.92 5.90
C THR A 178 6.54 -13.17 5.56
N GLU A 179 6.76 -13.46 4.28
CA GLU A 179 7.62 -14.59 3.85
C GLU A 179 9.08 -14.39 4.26
N GLU A 180 9.54 -13.13 4.31
CA GLU A 180 10.88 -12.74 4.78
C GLU A 180 10.96 -12.59 6.32
N GLU A 181 9.91 -12.94 7.07
CA GLU A 181 9.83 -12.85 8.54
C GLU A 181 10.06 -11.41 9.08
N VAL A 182 9.75 -10.38 8.27
CA VAL A 182 9.85 -8.97 8.67
C VAL A 182 8.61 -8.54 9.46
N ILE A 183 7.44 -9.11 9.14
CA ILE A 183 6.16 -8.89 9.82
C ILE A 183 5.51 -10.25 10.13
N GLU A 184 4.71 -10.29 11.21
CA GLU A 184 4.01 -11.49 11.64
C GLU A 184 2.76 -11.77 10.79
N LYS A 185 2.23 -13.00 10.89
CA LYS A 185 1.04 -13.39 10.11
C LYS A 185 -0.21 -12.64 10.56
N GLU A 186 -0.32 -12.36 11.83
CA GLU A 186 -1.39 -11.59 12.46
C GLU A 186 -1.35 -10.13 11.96
N GLU A 187 -0.18 -9.51 11.94
CA GLU A 187 0.02 -8.16 11.40
C GLU A 187 -0.35 -8.08 9.91
N LYS A 188 0.04 -9.09 9.12
CA LYS A 188 -0.37 -9.20 7.71
C LYS A 188 -1.88 -9.19 7.58
N LYS A 189 -2.59 -10.02 8.39
CA LYS A 189 -4.05 -10.13 8.35
C LYS A 189 -4.70 -8.79 8.65
N MET A 190 -4.25 -8.09 9.70
CA MET A 190 -4.74 -6.75 10.05
C MET A 190 -4.56 -5.74 8.92
N ILE A 191 -3.36 -5.68 8.31
CA ILE A 191 -3.09 -4.77 7.20
C ILE A 191 -4.00 -5.08 6.01
N GLN A 192 -4.17 -6.36 5.67
CA GLN A 192 -5.03 -6.77 4.57
C GLN A 192 -6.50 -6.44 4.80
N ASN A 193 -7.01 -6.64 6.03
CA ASN A 193 -8.36 -6.27 6.41
C ASN A 193 -8.56 -4.75 6.32
N LEU A 194 -7.60 -3.98 6.82
CA LEU A 194 -7.66 -2.51 6.78
C LEU A 194 -7.73 -1.97 5.33
N LEU A 195 -7.02 -2.61 4.40
CA LEU A 195 -7.09 -2.25 2.98
C LEU A 195 -8.44 -2.57 2.32
N LYS A 196 -9.23 -3.46 2.94
CA LYS A 196 -10.55 -3.89 2.44
C LYS A 196 -11.73 -3.20 3.08
N LEU A 197 -11.55 -2.35 4.11
CA LEU A 197 -12.66 -1.72 4.82
C LEU A 197 -13.61 -0.91 3.94
N ASP A 198 -13.15 -0.41 2.79
CA ASP A 198 -13.98 0.28 1.80
C ASP A 198 -14.83 -0.70 0.95
N GLU A 199 -14.59 -2.00 1.04
CA GLU A 199 -15.29 -3.04 0.28
C GLU A 199 -16.29 -3.80 1.16
N VAL A 200 -16.08 -3.81 2.49
CA VAL A 200 -16.96 -4.47 3.46
C VAL A 200 -18.11 -3.52 3.80
N THR A 201 -19.35 -4.04 3.78
CA THR A 201 -20.58 -3.27 4.03
C THR A 201 -21.09 -3.43 5.47
N ALA A 202 -21.97 -2.51 5.89
CA ALA A 202 -22.65 -2.60 7.18
C ALA A 202 -23.41 -3.93 7.35
N HIS A 203 -24.06 -4.40 6.26
CA HIS A 203 -24.77 -5.68 6.25
C HIS A 203 -23.90 -6.88 6.62
N GLU A 204 -22.61 -6.86 6.26
CA GLU A 204 -21.69 -7.96 6.49
C GLU A 204 -21.21 -8.04 7.95
N ILE A 205 -21.23 -6.91 8.68
CA ILE A 205 -20.68 -6.83 10.05
C ILE A 205 -21.73 -6.58 11.12
N MET A 206 -22.95 -6.14 10.75
CA MET A 206 -24.00 -5.78 11.71
C MET A 206 -24.44 -6.98 12.56
N THR A 207 -24.77 -6.73 13.82
CA THR A 207 -25.59 -7.61 14.63
C THR A 207 -27.04 -7.52 14.14
N PRO A 208 -27.65 -8.61 13.63
CA PRO A 208 -29.02 -8.58 13.10
C PRO A 208 -30.06 -8.21 14.15
N SER A 209 -31.07 -7.42 13.78
CA SER A 209 -32.14 -6.96 14.69
C SER A 209 -32.87 -8.06 15.44
N ALA A 210 -32.91 -9.28 14.89
CA ALA A 210 -33.56 -10.45 15.52
C ALA A 210 -32.91 -10.89 16.84
N VAL A 211 -31.66 -10.49 17.11
CA VAL A 211 -30.91 -10.84 18.32
C VAL A 211 -30.45 -9.63 19.10
N VAL A 212 -30.83 -8.41 18.67
CA VAL A 212 -30.53 -7.17 19.38
C VAL A 212 -31.53 -6.99 20.54
N GLU A 213 -31.02 -6.84 21.75
CA GLU A 213 -31.85 -6.44 22.89
C GLU A 213 -32.19 -4.95 22.79
N MET A 214 -33.49 -4.64 22.68
CA MET A 214 -34.01 -3.28 22.57
C MET A 214 -35.04 -3.03 23.67
N ALA A 215 -35.16 -1.78 24.11
CA ALA A 215 -36.07 -1.36 25.15
C ALA A 215 -37.17 -0.44 24.61
N GLU A 216 -38.36 -0.53 25.17
CA GLU A 216 -39.48 0.35 24.86
C GLU A 216 -39.34 1.72 25.51
N SER A 217 -39.59 2.78 24.79
CA SER A 217 -39.34 4.18 25.20
C SER A 217 -40.11 4.60 26.45
N HIS A 218 -41.29 4.07 26.65
CA HIS A 218 -42.19 4.43 27.80
C HIS A 218 -41.95 3.62 29.07
N MET A 219 -41.14 2.57 29.00
CA MET A 219 -40.76 1.83 30.21
C MET A 219 -40.11 2.75 31.22
N THR A 220 -40.50 2.56 32.49
CA THR A 220 -39.78 3.26 33.57
C THR A 220 -38.44 2.54 33.85
N ILE A 221 -37.49 3.28 34.39
CA ILE A 221 -36.18 2.75 34.75
C ILE A 221 -36.34 1.50 35.67
N ARG A 222 -37.34 1.52 36.57
CA ARG A 222 -37.60 0.42 37.44
C ARG A 222 -38.14 -0.82 36.72
N ASP A 223 -39.10 -0.60 35.84
CA ASP A 223 -39.70 -1.71 35.08
C ASP A 223 -38.67 -2.38 34.21
N PHE A 224 -37.81 -1.58 33.55
CA PHE A 224 -36.72 -2.07 32.74
C PHE A 224 -35.67 -2.84 33.56
N TYR A 225 -35.27 -2.29 34.73
CA TYR A 225 -34.31 -2.97 35.63
C TYR A 225 -34.83 -4.28 36.18
N ASP A 226 -36.13 -4.38 36.46
CA ASP A 226 -36.77 -5.57 37.02
C ASP A 226 -37.11 -6.64 35.94
N SER A 227 -37.19 -6.28 34.66
CA SER A 227 -37.59 -7.14 33.54
C SER A 227 -36.46 -7.69 32.71
N GLU A 228 -35.31 -6.98 32.63
CA GLU A 228 -34.21 -7.29 31.73
C GLU A 228 -32.88 -7.46 32.50
N GLU A 229 -32.04 -8.35 32.00
CA GLU A 229 -30.63 -8.40 32.44
C GLU A 229 -29.86 -7.26 31.77
N LEU A 230 -29.27 -6.36 32.57
CA LEU A 230 -28.48 -5.23 32.10
C LEU A 230 -27.07 -5.71 31.63
N THR A 231 -27.05 -6.56 30.62
CA THR A 231 -25.81 -7.12 30.07
C THR A 231 -25.04 -6.12 29.23
N HIS A 232 -25.71 -5.41 28.35
CA HIS A 232 -25.11 -4.51 27.39
C HIS A 232 -24.91 -3.09 27.93
N SER A 233 -23.83 -2.42 27.51
CA SER A 233 -23.48 -1.04 27.91
C SER A 233 -24.38 0.01 27.29
N ARG A 234 -24.94 -0.25 26.10
CA ARG A 234 -25.80 0.63 25.31
C ARG A 234 -27.00 -0.17 24.83
N ILE A 235 -28.17 0.31 25.13
CA ILE A 235 -29.43 -0.37 24.80
C ILE A 235 -30.20 0.52 23.82
N PRO A 236 -30.46 0.08 22.58
CA PRO A 236 -31.32 0.79 21.64
C PRO A 236 -32.74 0.90 22.17
N VAL A 237 -33.37 2.05 21.93
CA VAL A 237 -34.74 2.34 22.39
C VAL A 237 -35.62 2.54 21.17
N TYR A 238 -36.74 1.81 21.13
CA TYR A 238 -37.72 1.90 20.06
C TYR A 238 -38.99 2.63 20.51
N ASP A 239 -39.79 3.08 19.51
CA ASP A 239 -41.07 3.74 19.76
C ASP A 239 -42.17 2.71 20.07
N GLU A 240 -43.03 2.99 21.04
CA GLU A 240 -44.18 2.15 21.42
C GLU A 240 -45.13 1.84 20.27
N GLU A 241 -45.31 2.81 19.35
CA GLU A 241 -46.23 2.66 18.21
C GLU A 241 -45.64 1.79 17.08
N ASN A 242 -44.29 1.67 17.04
CA ASN A 242 -43.63 0.92 15.98
C ASN A 242 -42.23 0.44 16.46
N ASP A 243 -42.13 -0.85 16.78
CA ASP A 243 -40.90 -1.53 17.21
C ASP A 243 -39.81 -1.59 16.10
N GLU A 244 -40.20 -1.34 14.84
CA GLU A 244 -39.24 -1.20 13.75
C GLU A 244 -38.53 0.17 13.76
N TYR A 245 -38.92 1.11 14.66
CA TYR A 245 -38.39 2.47 14.67
C TYR A 245 -37.57 2.78 15.91
N VAL A 246 -36.25 2.65 15.82
CA VAL A 246 -35.32 3.01 16.90
C VAL A 246 -35.16 4.53 16.97
N ILE A 247 -35.56 5.11 18.10
CA ILE A 247 -35.50 6.57 18.35
C ILE A 247 -34.17 7.03 18.94
N GLY A 248 -33.39 6.11 19.54
CA GLY A 248 -32.13 6.43 20.17
C GLY A 248 -31.57 5.26 20.95
N TYR A 249 -30.70 5.55 21.89
CA TYR A 249 -30.16 4.56 22.83
C TYR A 249 -30.02 5.13 24.24
N VAL A 250 -30.01 4.27 25.25
CA VAL A 250 -29.74 4.61 26.64
C VAL A 250 -28.44 3.95 27.10
N LEU A 251 -27.77 4.58 28.06
CA LEU A 251 -26.57 4.01 28.69
C LEU A 251 -26.96 3.23 29.96
N ARG A 252 -26.48 1.98 30.07
CA ARG A 252 -26.60 1.20 31.31
C ARG A 252 -26.16 1.98 32.56
N GLN A 253 -25.05 2.71 32.44
CA GLN A 253 -24.54 3.53 33.52
C GLN A 253 -25.58 4.58 33.99
N GLU A 254 -26.27 5.25 33.04
CA GLU A 254 -27.25 6.28 33.37
C GLU A 254 -28.50 5.70 34.05
N ILE A 255 -28.93 4.50 33.61
CA ILE A 255 -30.00 3.74 34.28
C ILE A 255 -29.62 3.45 35.74
N LEU A 256 -28.43 2.91 35.97
CA LEU A 256 -27.93 2.59 37.33
C LEU A 256 -27.75 3.84 38.20
N GLU A 257 -27.29 4.96 37.62
CA GLU A 257 -27.20 6.22 38.34
C GLU A 257 -28.58 6.73 38.80
N LYS A 258 -29.60 6.67 37.93
CA LYS A 258 -30.97 7.06 38.24
C LYS A 258 -31.60 6.12 39.31
N MET A 259 -31.33 4.81 39.23
CA MET A 259 -31.70 3.86 40.26
C MET A 259 -31.09 4.22 41.61
N ALA A 260 -29.80 4.58 41.65
CA ALA A 260 -29.11 4.99 42.87
C ALA A 260 -29.61 6.35 43.46
N GLU A 261 -30.22 7.18 42.61
CA GLU A 261 -30.87 8.46 43.01
C GLU A 261 -32.33 8.30 43.41
N ASP A 262 -32.89 7.07 43.53
CA ASP A 262 -34.30 6.72 43.76
C ASP A 262 -35.28 7.33 42.73
N LYS A 263 -34.82 7.60 41.50
CA LYS A 263 -35.60 8.14 40.36
C LYS A 263 -36.25 7.03 39.54
N PHE A 264 -36.98 6.16 40.19
CA PHE A 264 -37.55 4.95 39.62
C PHE A 264 -38.61 5.18 38.53
N SER A 265 -39.33 6.31 38.57
CA SER A 265 -40.42 6.66 37.65
C SER A 265 -39.95 7.40 36.43
N THR A 266 -38.66 7.69 36.26
CA THR A 266 -38.11 8.26 35.04
C THR A 266 -38.29 7.26 33.90
N THR A 267 -38.77 7.72 32.75
CA THR A 267 -38.92 6.87 31.56
C THR A 267 -37.60 6.80 30.77
N LEU A 268 -37.43 5.73 30.00
CA LEU A 268 -36.26 5.59 29.13
C LEU A 268 -36.20 6.70 28.10
N ASN A 269 -37.35 7.18 27.61
CA ASN A 269 -37.43 8.32 26.69
C ASN A 269 -36.78 9.60 27.23
N GLU A 270 -36.86 9.84 28.56
CA GLU A 270 -36.28 11.03 29.19
C GLU A 270 -34.76 11.04 29.21
N ILE A 271 -34.13 9.86 29.11
CA ILE A 271 -32.67 9.67 29.11
C ILE A 271 -32.13 9.14 27.79
N THR A 272 -32.99 9.03 26.77
CA THR A 272 -32.61 8.57 25.43
C THR A 272 -31.71 9.59 24.74
N ARG A 273 -30.64 9.10 24.17
CA ARG A 273 -29.66 9.84 23.39
C ARG A 273 -29.88 9.57 21.90
N PRO A 274 -29.67 10.55 21.04
CA PRO A 274 -29.79 10.32 19.59
C PRO A 274 -28.79 9.28 19.13
N ILE A 275 -29.21 8.41 18.18
CA ILE A 275 -28.37 7.38 17.59
C ILE A 275 -28.09 7.72 16.14
N MET A 276 -26.92 7.31 15.63
CA MET A 276 -26.58 7.43 14.22
C MET A 276 -27.24 6.33 13.41
N THR A 277 -27.60 6.65 12.18
CA THR A 277 -28.17 5.68 11.24
C THR A 277 -27.31 5.59 9.99
N PHE A 278 -27.19 4.37 9.45
CA PHE A 278 -26.50 4.07 8.19
C PHE A 278 -27.36 3.12 7.35
N ALA A 279 -27.10 3.08 6.05
CA ALA A 279 -27.70 2.10 5.15
C ALA A 279 -26.92 0.76 5.19
N GLU A 280 -27.57 -0.33 4.79
CA GLU A 280 -26.95 -1.65 4.70
C GLU A 280 -25.72 -1.66 3.78
N GLU A 281 -25.73 -0.85 2.73
CA GLU A 281 -24.66 -0.73 1.73
C GLU A 281 -23.55 0.25 2.12
N ASP A 282 -23.70 1.01 3.22
CA ASP A 282 -22.65 1.90 3.69
C ASP A 282 -21.42 1.07 4.06
N THR A 283 -20.24 1.57 3.69
CA THR A 283 -18.99 0.84 3.95
C THR A 283 -18.54 0.97 5.41
N VAL A 284 -17.87 -0.05 5.90
CA VAL A 284 -17.29 -0.04 7.26
C VAL A 284 -16.35 1.14 7.46
N SER A 285 -15.63 1.53 6.42
CA SER A 285 -14.75 2.70 6.42
C SER A 285 -15.52 3.99 6.68
N ASP A 286 -16.64 4.20 6.00
CA ASP A 286 -17.49 5.39 6.17
C ASP A 286 -18.15 5.43 7.54
N ILE A 287 -18.62 4.28 8.03
CA ILE A 287 -19.22 4.13 9.36
C ILE A 287 -18.19 4.50 10.42
N TRP A 288 -17.00 3.90 10.34
CA TRP A 288 -15.90 4.17 11.27
C TRP A 288 -15.55 5.66 11.33
N GLU A 289 -15.33 6.30 10.18
CA GLU A 289 -14.96 7.72 10.12
C GLU A 289 -16.02 8.61 10.80
N LYS A 290 -17.31 8.36 10.51
CA LYS A 290 -18.42 9.14 11.05
C LYS A 290 -18.63 8.90 12.55
N MET A 291 -18.58 7.63 13.01
CA MET A 291 -18.73 7.28 14.43
C MET A 291 -17.58 7.86 15.25
N LEU A 292 -16.33 7.72 14.79
CA LEU A 292 -15.17 8.26 15.47
C LEU A 292 -15.21 9.80 15.52
N GLY A 293 -15.63 10.44 14.42
CA GLY A 293 -15.74 11.91 14.34
C GLY A 293 -16.76 12.49 15.31
N LYS A 294 -17.86 11.77 15.58
CA LYS A 294 -18.92 12.18 16.53
C LYS A 294 -18.76 11.60 17.93
N LYS A 295 -17.78 10.72 18.16
CA LYS A 295 -17.53 9.99 19.41
C LYS A 295 -18.70 9.09 19.80
N GLU A 296 -19.37 8.53 18.81
CA GLU A 296 -20.42 7.54 18.99
C GLU A 296 -19.87 6.12 18.92
N HIS A 297 -20.46 5.18 19.63
CA HIS A 297 -20.00 3.81 19.73
C HIS A 297 -21.05 2.78 19.28
N ILE A 298 -22.25 3.24 18.93
CA ILE A 298 -23.35 2.42 18.44
C ILE A 298 -24.07 3.17 17.33
N SER A 299 -24.52 2.43 16.34
CA SER A 299 -25.35 2.94 15.24
C SER A 299 -26.39 1.92 14.85
N VAL A 300 -27.47 2.37 14.21
CA VAL A 300 -28.54 1.54 13.66
C VAL A 300 -28.37 1.42 12.16
N ILE A 301 -28.57 0.24 11.63
CA ILE A 301 -28.55 -0.04 10.21
C ILE A 301 -29.98 -0.16 9.70
N LEU A 302 -30.28 0.61 8.66
CA LEU A 302 -31.61 0.70 8.06
C LEU A 302 -31.58 0.16 6.63
N ASP A 303 -32.69 -0.46 6.21
CA ASP A 303 -32.90 -0.78 4.81
C ASP A 303 -33.40 0.43 3.99
N GLU A 304 -33.65 0.22 2.71
CA GLU A 304 -34.16 1.27 1.79
C GLU A 304 -35.55 1.81 2.16
N TYR A 305 -36.29 1.13 3.02
CA TYR A 305 -37.63 1.53 3.50
C TYR A 305 -37.58 2.19 4.87
N GLY A 306 -36.40 2.24 5.53
CA GLY A 306 -36.21 2.81 6.85
C GLY A 306 -36.47 1.83 8.01
N SER A 307 -36.66 0.54 7.72
CA SER A 307 -36.81 -0.49 8.75
C SER A 307 -35.47 -0.90 9.33
N VAL A 308 -35.43 -1.19 10.64
CA VAL A 308 -34.20 -1.58 11.34
C VAL A 308 -33.78 -2.99 10.94
N ARG A 309 -32.58 -3.09 10.40
CA ARG A 309 -31.96 -4.38 10.02
C ARG A 309 -31.02 -4.91 11.09
N GLY A 310 -30.43 -4.02 11.86
CA GLY A 310 -29.50 -4.38 12.93
C GLY A 310 -28.80 -3.16 13.52
N ILE A 311 -27.76 -3.43 14.25
CA ILE A 311 -26.86 -2.42 14.82
C ILE A 311 -25.42 -2.71 14.41
N VAL A 312 -24.61 -1.65 14.34
CA VAL A 312 -23.14 -1.74 14.25
C VAL A 312 -22.56 -0.95 15.40
N THR A 313 -21.64 -1.58 16.11
CA THR A 313 -20.89 -0.98 17.20
C THR A 313 -19.45 -0.67 16.79
N MET A 314 -18.71 0.03 17.62
CA MET A 314 -17.28 0.28 17.37
C MET A 314 -16.47 -1.01 17.51
N GLU A 315 -16.95 -1.94 18.33
CA GLU A 315 -16.40 -3.28 18.52
C GLU A 315 -16.42 -4.05 17.19
N ASP A 316 -17.55 -4.11 16.47
CA ASP A 316 -17.70 -4.80 15.17
C ASP A 316 -16.71 -4.26 14.12
N VAL A 317 -16.51 -2.93 14.11
CA VAL A 317 -15.53 -2.29 13.22
C VAL A 317 -14.10 -2.72 13.56
N ILE A 318 -13.75 -2.76 14.84
CA ILE A 318 -12.41 -3.18 15.30
C ILE A 318 -12.20 -4.67 15.02
N GLU A 319 -13.17 -5.51 15.25
CA GLU A 319 -13.14 -6.95 14.93
C GLU A 319 -12.89 -7.19 13.45
N THR A 320 -13.58 -6.43 12.60
CA THR A 320 -13.35 -6.46 11.15
C THR A 320 -11.89 -6.11 10.80
N MET A 321 -11.30 -5.12 11.45
CA MET A 321 -9.89 -4.75 11.26
C MET A 321 -8.94 -5.82 11.76
N LEU A 322 -9.18 -6.37 12.95
CA LEU A 322 -8.33 -7.40 13.56
C LEU A 322 -8.50 -8.76 12.88
N GLY A 323 -9.69 -9.02 12.36
CA GLY A 323 -10.08 -10.28 11.72
C GLY A 323 -10.32 -11.42 12.70
N HIS A 324 -10.71 -11.09 13.93
CA HIS A 324 -11.17 -12.02 14.96
C HIS A 324 -12.08 -11.29 15.95
N GLU A 325 -13.00 -12.04 16.56
CA GLU A 325 -13.93 -11.55 17.55
C GLU A 325 -13.22 -11.08 18.82
N ILE A 326 -13.75 -10.01 19.42
CA ILE A 326 -13.35 -9.49 20.72
C ILE A 326 -14.38 -10.01 21.71
N VAL A 327 -13.96 -10.91 22.58
CA VAL A 327 -14.85 -11.55 23.58
C VAL A 327 -14.59 -10.91 24.93
N ASP A 328 -15.65 -10.38 25.58
CA ASP A 328 -15.60 -9.88 26.95
C ASP A 328 -15.82 -11.03 27.95
N GLU A 329 -15.44 -10.83 29.21
CA GLU A 329 -15.55 -11.82 30.31
C GLU A 329 -17.00 -12.19 30.60
N THR A 330 -17.97 -11.39 30.16
CA THR A 330 -19.41 -11.57 30.39
C THR A 330 -20.15 -12.09 29.15
N ASP A 331 -19.49 -12.25 28.01
CA ASP A 331 -20.13 -12.67 26.77
C ASP A 331 -20.41 -14.18 26.79
N GLU A 332 -21.68 -14.55 26.69
CA GLU A 332 -22.13 -15.93 26.53
C GLU A 332 -22.03 -16.44 25.10
N VAL A 333 -22.03 -15.49 24.13
CA VAL A 333 -22.01 -15.75 22.69
C VAL A 333 -20.82 -15.02 22.07
N VAL A 334 -20.02 -15.74 21.30
CA VAL A 334 -18.80 -15.22 20.68
C VAL A 334 -19.10 -14.46 19.38
N ASP A 335 -20.03 -14.96 18.57
CA ASP A 335 -20.42 -14.38 17.26
C ASP A 335 -21.94 -14.25 17.19
N MET A 336 -22.43 -13.01 17.26
CA MET A 336 -23.85 -12.70 17.26
C MET A 336 -24.51 -12.97 15.90
N GLN A 337 -23.76 -12.95 14.80
CA GLN A 337 -24.29 -13.30 13.48
C GLN A 337 -24.50 -14.82 13.35
N GLU A 338 -23.55 -15.60 13.84
CA GLU A 338 -23.69 -17.06 13.88
C GLU A 338 -24.85 -17.46 14.82
N TYR A 339 -24.94 -16.80 15.96
CA TYR A 339 -26.06 -16.99 16.91
C TYR A 339 -27.42 -16.66 16.28
N ALA A 340 -27.54 -15.56 15.54
CA ALA A 340 -28.77 -15.21 14.84
C ALA A 340 -29.18 -16.29 13.83
N LYS A 341 -28.23 -16.84 13.08
CA LYS A 341 -28.46 -17.96 12.15
C LYS A 341 -28.95 -19.22 12.86
N GLU A 342 -28.31 -19.56 13.98
CA GLU A 342 -28.72 -20.72 14.79
C GLU A 342 -30.14 -20.58 15.35
N GLN A 343 -30.50 -19.38 15.84
CA GLN A 343 -31.85 -19.11 16.36
C GLN A 343 -32.90 -19.23 15.23
N TRP A 344 -32.61 -18.68 14.07
CA TRP A 344 -33.46 -18.81 12.90
C TRP A 344 -33.65 -20.28 12.46
N GLU A 345 -32.59 -21.08 12.43
CA GLU A 345 -32.67 -22.50 12.11
C GLU A 345 -33.47 -23.29 13.13
N LYS A 346 -33.35 -22.96 14.43
CA LYS A 346 -34.14 -23.58 15.50
C LYS A 346 -35.61 -23.25 15.32
N ALA A 347 -35.97 -22.00 15.10
CA ALA A 347 -37.34 -21.55 14.86
C ALA A 347 -37.96 -22.24 13.62
N GLN A 348 -37.25 -22.38 12.53
CA GLN A 348 -37.70 -23.11 11.34
C GLN A 348 -37.97 -24.60 11.64
N LYS A 349 -37.08 -25.25 12.38
CA LYS A 349 -37.26 -26.67 12.74
C LYS A 349 -38.45 -26.90 13.65
N GLU A 350 -38.82 -25.93 14.50
CA GLU A 350 -40.00 -25.98 15.35
C GLU A 350 -41.29 -25.77 14.54
N LEU A 351 -41.30 -24.83 13.59
CA LEU A 351 -42.43 -24.62 12.69
C LEU A 351 -42.78 -25.89 11.87
N ILE A 352 -41.72 -26.56 11.32
CA ILE A 352 -41.88 -27.79 10.52
C ILE A 352 -42.37 -28.97 11.36
N LYS A 353 -42.14 -28.97 12.69
CA LYS A 353 -42.62 -30.05 13.61
C LYS A 353 -44.10 -29.86 14.03
N THR A 354 -44.65 -28.66 13.82
CA THR A 354 -45.99 -28.30 14.25
C THR A 354 -47.04 -28.41 13.09
N GLU A 355 -46.58 -28.60 11.84
CA GLU A 355 -47.37 -29.04 10.70
C GLU A 355 -47.37 -30.59 10.54
#